data_8fb35188dd6e0d52314083c7589420a9
#
_entry.id   8fb35188dd6e0d52314083c7589420a9
#
_cell.length_a   1.000
_cell.length_b   1.000
_cell.length_c   1.000
_cell.angle_alpha   90.00
_cell.angle_beta   90.00
_cell.angle_gamma   90.00
#
_symmetry.space_group_name_H-M   'P 1'
#
loop_
_entity.id
_entity.type
_entity.pdbx_description
1 polymer ?
#
loop_
_entity_poly.entity_id
_entity_poly.type
_entity_poly.pdbx_seq_one_letter_code
_entity_poly.pdbx_strand_id
1 'polypeptide(L)'
;NRNLPYWGTNFGTEAIAFQRWRHFKEAYAPEIVKRALSESEIPVKNCLDPFGGSGTTALACQFLGVVPTTIEVNPYLSDLIKAKLEFYDFSTLSKDLGAVIKRSYSITINIDIIRESLPPTFIEPGVKGRWIFDIECAIRIFKILAAINELDNS
;
A
#
# COMPACT_ATOMS: atom_id res chain seq x y z
N ASN A 1 -28.79 4.35 -19.56
CA ASN A 1 -27.96 3.66 -18.58
C ASN A 1 -26.83 2.97 -19.30
N ARG A 2 -25.79 3.70 -19.60
CA ARG A 2 -24.75 3.23 -20.49
C ARG A 2 -23.51 2.92 -19.70
N ASN A 3 -23.03 1.72 -19.93
CA ASN A 3 -21.68 1.23 -19.73
C ASN A 3 -20.69 2.36 -19.47
N LEU A 4 -20.28 2.50 -18.25
CA LEU A 4 -19.11 3.27 -17.94
C LEU A 4 -17.93 2.32 -18.18
N PRO A 5 -17.27 2.36 -19.35
CA PRO A 5 -16.29 1.34 -19.75
C PRO A 5 -15.05 1.33 -18.84
N TYR A 6 -14.91 2.30 -17.96
CA TYR A 6 -13.81 2.41 -17.01
C TYR A 6 -14.11 1.81 -15.62
N TRP A 7 -15.33 1.33 -15.34
CA TRP A 7 -15.66 0.79 -14.01
C TRP A 7 -14.85 -0.46 -13.64
N GLY A 8 -14.50 -1.27 -14.63
CA GLY A 8 -13.62 -2.43 -14.44
C GLY A 8 -12.13 -2.09 -14.43
N THR A 9 -11.77 -0.81 -14.35
CA THR A 9 -10.40 -0.34 -14.31
C THR A 9 -10.15 0.50 -13.06
N ASN A 10 -8.90 0.79 -12.78
CA ASN A 10 -8.51 1.67 -11.67
C ASN A 10 -8.79 3.17 -11.92
N PHE A 11 -9.54 3.53 -12.96
CA PHE A 11 -9.92 4.90 -13.25
C PHE A 11 -10.75 5.48 -12.10
N GLY A 12 -10.41 6.70 -11.68
CA GLY A 12 -11.10 7.37 -10.56
C GLY A 12 -10.60 6.94 -9.17
N THR A 13 -9.81 5.87 -9.03
CA THR A 13 -9.25 5.47 -7.73
C THR A 13 -8.36 6.56 -7.12
N GLU A 14 -7.73 7.38 -7.95
CA GLU A 14 -6.86 8.47 -7.51
C GLU A 14 -7.61 9.56 -6.72
N ALA A 15 -8.93 9.65 -6.87
CA ALA A 15 -9.77 10.58 -6.13
C ALA A 15 -9.96 10.16 -4.67
N ILE A 16 -9.75 8.89 -4.33
CA ILE A 16 -9.87 8.38 -2.96
C ILE A 16 -8.52 8.47 -2.26
N ALA A 17 -8.52 9.02 -1.04
CA ALA A 17 -7.35 9.05 -0.17
C ALA A 17 -6.73 7.64 -0.03
N PHE A 18 -5.41 7.56 0.06
CA PHE A 18 -4.60 6.34 0.18
C PHE A 18 -4.55 5.44 -1.07
N GLN A 19 -5.45 5.57 -2.05
CA GLN A 19 -5.39 4.74 -3.27
C GLN A 19 -4.18 5.06 -4.15
N ARG A 20 -3.61 6.25 -4.04
CA ARG A 20 -2.36 6.63 -4.73
C ARG A 20 -1.09 5.99 -4.16
N TRP A 21 -1.15 5.37 -2.98
CA TRP A 21 0.01 4.72 -2.36
C TRP A 21 0.56 3.59 -3.22
N ARG A 22 -0.31 2.91 -3.94
CA ARG A 22 0.06 1.87 -4.89
C ARG A 22 -0.89 1.88 -6.08
N HIS A 23 -0.36 2.16 -7.26
CA HIS A 23 -1.09 1.97 -8.50
C HIS A 23 -1.24 0.47 -8.79
N PHE A 24 -2.46 -0.04 -8.76
CA PHE A 24 -2.78 -1.45 -8.97
C PHE A 24 -3.66 -1.56 -10.21
N LYS A 25 -3.12 -2.22 -11.26
CA LYS A 25 -3.77 -2.27 -12.58
C LYS A 25 -5.09 -3.03 -12.56
N GLU A 26 -5.17 -4.04 -11.72
CA GLU A 26 -6.32 -4.92 -11.55
C GLU A 26 -7.39 -4.34 -10.63
N ALA A 27 -7.17 -3.14 -10.08
CA ALA A 27 -8.18 -2.46 -9.29
C ALA A 27 -9.34 -1.98 -10.17
N TYR A 28 -10.52 -1.99 -9.61
CA TYR A 28 -11.73 -1.43 -10.23
C TYR A 28 -12.10 -0.08 -9.60
N ALA A 29 -12.98 0.65 -10.29
CA ALA A 29 -13.41 1.95 -9.83
C ALA A 29 -14.25 1.85 -8.53
N PRO A 30 -14.00 2.72 -7.53
CA PRO A 30 -14.77 2.73 -6.27
C PRO A 30 -16.26 2.94 -6.46
N GLU A 31 -16.66 3.55 -7.57
CA GLU A 31 -18.04 3.77 -7.97
C GLU A 31 -18.83 2.46 -8.11
N ILE A 32 -18.18 1.35 -8.45
CA ILE A 32 -18.82 0.02 -8.49
C ILE A 32 -19.32 -0.35 -7.09
N VAL A 33 -18.48 -0.18 -6.09
CA VAL A 33 -18.84 -0.48 -4.69
C VAL A 33 -19.97 0.42 -4.23
N LYS A 34 -19.83 1.73 -4.46
CA LYS A 34 -20.86 2.71 -4.11
C LYS A 34 -22.20 2.35 -4.74
N ARG A 35 -22.20 1.99 -6.02
CA ARG A 35 -23.40 1.61 -6.75
C ARG A 35 -23.99 0.34 -6.21
N ALA A 36 -23.19 -0.72 -6.02
CA ALA A 36 -23.66 -1.99 -5.48
C ALA A 36 -24.35 -1.80 -4.12
N LEU A 37 -23.77 -0.97 -3.25
CA LEU A 37 -24.36 -0.63 -1.96
C LEU A 37 -25.67 0.18 -2.09
N SER A 38 -25.74 1.12 -3.04
CA SER A 38 -26.90 1.98 -3.25
C SER A 38 -28.07 1.28 -3.96
N GLU A 39 -27.80 0.25 -4.75
CA GLU A 39 -28.82 -0.56 -5.44
C GLU A 39 -29.34 -1.73 -4.56
N SER A 40 -28.80 -1.89 -3.36
CA SER A 40 -29.30 -2.90 -2.41
C SER A 40 -30.70 -2.51 -1.90
N GLU A 41 -31.62 -3.45 -1.91
CA GLU A 41 -32.99 -3.28 -1.40
C GLU A 41 -33.04 -3.15 0.13
N ILE A 42 -31.97 -3.56 0.81
CA ILE A 42 -31.84 -3.52 2.27
C ILE A 42 -30.62 -2.66 2.69
N PRO A 43 -30.67 -2.02 3.85
CA PRO A 43 -29.51 -1.31 4.38
C PRO A 43 -28.32 -2.25 4.59
N VAL A 44 -27.22 -2.00 3.88
CA VAL A 44 -26.00 -2.80 4.01
C VAL A 44 -25.17 -2.28 5.16
N LYS A 45 -24.89 -3.11 6.17
CA LYS A 45 -24.03 -2.79 7.32
C LYS A 45 -22.64 -3.40 7.20
N ASN A 46 -22.53 -4.55 6.53
CA ASN A 46 -21.30 -5.30 6.38
C ASN A 46 -21.12 -5.69 4.91
N CYS A 47 -19.89 -5.65 4.44
CA CYS A 47 -19.53 -6.04 3.08
C CYS A 47 -18.35 -7.02 3.13
N LEU A 48 -18.47 -8.16 2.44
CA LEU A 48 -17.39 -9.13 2.28
C LEU A 48 -16.80 -9.01 0.88
N ASP A 49 -15.50 -8.81 0.83
CA ASP A 49 -14.69 -8.90 -0.39
C ASP A 49 -13.70 -10.08 -0.28
N PRO A 50 -13.97 -11.21 -0.94
CA PRO A 50 -13.10 -12.37 -0.87
C PRO A 50 -11.82 -12.25 -1.71
N PHE A 51 -11.66 -11.15 -2.46
CA PHE A 51 -10.52 -10.88 -3.35
C PHE A 51 -10.04 -9.45 -3.19
N GLY A 52 -9.52 -9.12 -2.01
CA GLY A 52 -9.22 -7.76 -1.55
C GLY A 52 -8.35 -6.91 -2.46
N GLY A 53 -7.37 -7.52 -3.13
CA GLY A 53 -6.46 -6.82 -4.04
C GLY A 53 -5.79 -5.63 -3.36
N SER A 54 -5.94 -4.44 -3.94
CA SER A 54 -5.41 -3.20 -3.34
C SER A 54 -6.31 -2.55 -2.28
N GLY A 55 -7.44 -3.19 -1.93
CA GLY A 55 -8.37 -2.73 -0.90
C GLY A 55 -9.39 -1.70 -1.36
N THR A 56 -9.76 -1.68 -2.64
CA THR A 56 -10.74 -0.71 -3.16
C THR A 56 -12.09 -0.84 -2.48
N THR A 57 -12.63 -2.08 -2.37
CA THR A 57 -13.88 -2.32 -1.66
C THR A 57 -13.80 -1.91 -0.20
N ALA A 58 -12.74 -2.35 0.49
CA ALA A 58 -12.58 -2.09 1.91
C ALA A 58 -12.56 -0.59 2.22
N LEU A 59 -11.77 0.17 1.46
CA LEU A 59 -11.67 1.61 1.64
C LEU A 59 -12.95 2.35 1.25
N ALA A 60 -13.61 1.96 0.15
CA ALA A 60 -14.87 2.55 -0.26
C ALA A 60 -15.97 2.30 0.78
N CYS A 61 -16.07 1.09 1.33
CA CYS A 61 -17.00 0.74 2.39
C CYS A 61 -16.76 1.58 3.65
N GLN A 62 -15.51 1.75 4.08
CA GLN A 62 -15.17 2.57 5.23
C GLN A 62 -15.66 4.01 5.07
N PHE A 63 -15.44 4.63 3.91
CA PHE A 63 -15.95 5.98 3.63
C PHE A 63 -17.48 6.07 3.57
N LEU A 64 -18.14 4.97 3.27
CA LEU A 64 -19.61 4.90 3.21
C LEU A 64 -20.25 4.43 4.53
N GLY A 65 -19.47 4.24 5.59
CA GLY A 65 -19.96 3.78 6.89
C GLY A 65 -20.39 2.31 6.93
N VAL A 66 -19.90 1.50 5.99
CA VAL A 66 -20.12 0.05 5.92
C VAL A 66 -18.88 -0.67 6.45
N VAL A 67 -19.07 -1.68 7.30
CA VAL A 67 -17.95 -2.45 7.86
C VAL A 67 -17.41 -3.41 6.79
N PRO A 68 -16.16 -3.26 6.33
CA PRO A 68 -15.57 -4.17 5.37
C PRO A 68 -14.97 -5.40 6.04
N THR A 69 -15.15 -6.55 5.43
CA THR A 69 -14.35 -7.76 5.68
C THR A 69 -13.67 -8.14 4.38
N THR A 70 -12.35 -8.28 4.40
CA THR A 70 -11.57 -8.52 3.19
C THR A 70 -10.68 -9.74 3.37
N ILE A 71 -10.63 -10.59 2.35
CA ILE A 71 -9.69 -11.72 2.28
C ILE A 71 -8.67 -11.42 1.18
N GLU A 72 -7.39 -11.46 1.56
CA GLU A 72 -6.28 -11.25 0.63
C GLU A 72 -5.14 -12.22 0.97
N VAL A 73 -4.71 -13.00 -0.03
CA VAL A 73 -3.66 -14.03 0.15
C VAL A 73 -2.24 -13.50 -0.01
N ASN A 74 -2.08 -12.37 -0.70
CA ASN A 74 -0.79 -11.72 -0.83
C ASN A 74 -0.48 -10.93 0.44
N PRO A 75 0.54 -11.29 1.23
CA PRO A 75 0.83 -10.63 2.49
C PRO A 75 1.11 -9.13 2.32
N TYR A 76 1.81 -8.72 1.25
CA TYR A 76 2.05 -7.32 0.94
C TYR A 76 0.74 -6.54 0.73
N LEU A 77 -0.21 -7.09 -0.04
CA LEU A 77 -1.50 -6.44 -0.28
C LEU A 77 -2.36 -6.44 0.98
N SER A 78 -2.30 -7.51 1.78
CA SER A 78 -2.97 -7.58 3.08
C SER A 78 -2.50 -6.45 4.01
N ASP A 79 -1.19 -6.23 4.12
CA ASP A 79 -0.64 -5.17 4.94
C ASP A 79 -0.93 -3.77 4.37
N LEU A 80 -0.93 -3.63 3.04
CA LEU A 80 -1.34 -2.40 2.38
C LEU A 80 -2.81 -2.05 2.69
N ILE A 81 -3.72 -3.04 2.70
CA ILE A 81 -5.12 -2.85 3.07
C ILE A 81 -5.24 -2.40 4.53
N LYS A 82 -4.58 -3.08 5.45
CA LYS A 82 -4.56 -2.71 6.88
C LYS A 82 -4.09 -1.26 7.05
N ALA A 83 -2.94 -0.92 6.44
CA ALA A 83 -2.40 0.43 6.51
C ALA A 83 -3.36 1.50 5.96
N LYS A 84 -4.12 1.20 4.89
CA LYS A 84 -5.10 2.14 4.33
C LYS A 84 -6.33 2.34 5.21
N LEU A 85 -6.71 1.33 5.98
CA LEU A 85 -7.90 1.34 6.84
C LEU A 85 -7.59 1.87 8.25
N GLU A 86 -6.31 1.97 8.60
CA GLU A 86 -5.86 2.42 9.91
C GLU A 86 -6.20 3.89 10.14
N PHE A 87 -6.43 4.22 11.40
CA PHE A 87 -6.66 5.60 11.83
C PHE A 87 -5.33 6.23 12.26
N TYR A 88 -4.94 7.30 11.59
CA TYR A 88 -3.68 7.99 11.85
C TYR A 88 -3.89 9.30 12.59
N ASP A 89 -3.19 9.49 13.72
CA ASP A 89 -2.94 10.83 14.25
C ASP A 89 -1.83 11.49 13.42
N PHE A 90 -2.22 12.44 12.59
CA PHE A 90 -1.29 13.14 11.70
C PHE A 90 -0.19 13.91 12.42
N SER A 91 -0.41 14.38 13.64
CA SER A 91 0.61 15.07 14.44
C SER A 91 1.74 14.09 14.80
N THR A 92 1.35 12.95 15.37
CA THR A 92 2.30 11.87 15.72
C THR A 92 3.00 11.32 14.48
N LEU A 93 2.25 10.98 13.43
CA LEU A 93 2.81 10.46 12.18
C LEU A 93 3.84 11.42 11.56
N SER A 94 3.56 12.73 11.55
CA SER A 94 4.48 13.74 11.03
C SER A 94 5.76 13.82 11.84
N LYS A 95 5.66 13.73 13.17
CA LYS A 95 6.80 13.71 14.09
C LYS A 95 7.67 12.47 13.86
N ASP A 96 7.04 11.30 13.78
CA ASP A 96 7.72 10.02 13.59
C ASP A 96 8.41 9.96 12.23
N LEU A 97 7.73 10.43 11.17
CA LEU A 97 8.33 10.56 9.84
C LEU A 97 9.58 11.47 9.86
N GLY A 98 9.50 12.61 10.56
CA GLY A 98 10.63 13.51 10.74
C GLY A 98 11.80 12.83 11.47
N ALA A 99 11.49 12.04 12.50
CA ALA A 99 12.50 11.29 13.26
C ALA A 99 13.17 10.21 12.39
N VAL A 100 12.39 9.43 11.64
CA VAL A 100 12.90 8.42 10.69
C VAL A 100 13.80 9.04 9.63
N ILE A 101 13.36 10.13 9.00
CA ILE A 101 14.16 10.83 7.99
C ILE A 101 15.48 11.29 8.59
N LYS A 102 15.46 11.99 9.73
CA LYS A 102 16.66 12.48 10.41
C LYS A 102 17.60 11.32 10.77
N ARG A 103 17.07 10.25 11.32
CA ARG A 103 17.86 9.08 11.72
C ARG A 103 18.48 8.37 10.53
N SER A 104 17.77 8.24 9.42
CA SER A 104 18.26 7.58 8.21
C SER A 104 19.56 8.20 7.66
N TYR A 105 19.76 9.49 7.82
CA TYR A 105 21.01 10.14 7.39
C TYR A 105 22.24 9.68 8.18
N SER A 106 22.09 9.31 9.44
CA SER A 106 23.19 8.89 10.30
C SER A 106 23.49 7.38 10.27
N ILE A 107 22.62 6.58 9.63
CA ILE A 107 22.80 5.14 9.52
C ILE A 107 23.79 4.82 8.38
N THR A 108 24.73 3.93 8.66
CA THR A 108 25.63 3.37 7.65
C THR A 108 25.16 1.98 7.28
N ILE A 109 25.06 1.72 5.98
CA ILE A 109 24.63 0.42 5.41
C ILE A 109 25.83 -0.24 4.73
N ASN A 110 26.08 -1.49 5.09
CA ASN A 110 26.98 -2.35 4.31
C ASN A 110 26.17 -3.06 3.23
N ILE A 111 26.27 -2.58 2.01
CA ILE A 111 25.46 -3.06 0.89
C ILE A 111 25.81 -4.51 0.49
N ASP A 112 27.05 -4.94 0.73
CA ASP A 112 27.49 -6.29 0.35
C ASP A 112 26.82 -7.35 1.24
N ILE A 113 26.70 -7.08 2.54
CA ILE A 113 25.98 -7.94 3.48
C ILE A 113 24.50 -8.05 3.07
N ILE A 114 23.90 -6.94 2.67
CA ILE A 114 22.49 -6.91 2.25
C ILE A 114 22.30 -7.72 0.95
N ARG A 115 23.21 -7.59 -0.01
CA ARG A 115 23.18 -8.36 -1.25
C ARG A 115 23.19 -9.86 -1.01
N GLU A 116 23.97 -10.35 -0.06
CA GLU A 116 24.04 -11.78 0.28
C GLU A 116 22.69 -12.33 0.78
N SER A 117 21.87 -11.50 1.39
CA SER A 117 20.56 -11.89 1.92
C SER A 117 19.39 -11.74 0.93
N LEU A 118 19.64 -11.19 -0.26
CA LEU A 118 18.61 -10.86 -1.24
C LEU A 118 18.78 -11.68 -2.55
N PRO A 119 17.71 -11.79 -3.36
CA PRO A 119 17.83 -12.35 -4.69
C PRO A 119 18.89 -11.59 -5.52
N PRO A 120 19.73 -12.28 -6.31
CA PRO A 120 20.85 -11.66 -7.03
C PRO A 120 20.46 -10.55 -8.01
N THR A 121 19.18 -10.51 -8.44
CA THR A 121 18.63 -9.47 -9.33
C THR A 121 18.07 -8.27 -8.59
N PHE A 122 18.14 -8.23 -7.25
CA PHE A 122 17.49 -7.17 -6.49
C PHE A 122 18.27 -5.85 -6.54
N ILE A 123 19.59 -5.93 -6.39
CA ILE A 123 20.49 -4.77 -6.37
C ILE A 123 21.53 -4.88 -7.48
N GLU A 124 21.88 -3.76 -8.10
CA GLU A 124 22.99 -3.63 -9.03
C GLU A 124 24.29 -4.29 -8.47
N PRO A 125 25.09 -5.05 -9.30
CA PRO A 125 25.01 -5.19 -10.75
C PRO A 125 23.98 -6.20 -11.24
N GLY A 126 23.28 -6.89 -10.38
CA GLY A 126 22.25 -7.85 -10.73
C GLY A 126 22.77 -9.08 -11.45
N VAL A 127 21.94 -9.69 -12.31
CA VAL A 127 22.28 -10.84 -13.14
C VAL A 127 22.15 -10.46 -14.61
N LYS A 128 23.19 -10.64 -15.39
CA LYS A 128 23.22 -10.27 -16.82
C LYS A 128 22.79 -8.82 -17.09
N GLY A 129 23.20 -7.89 -16.21
CA GLY A 129 22.87 -6.48 -16.33
C GLY A 129 21.39 -6.15 -16.05
N ARG A 130 20.69 -7.00 -15.30
CA ARG A 130 19.29 -6.76 -14.86
C ARG A 130 19.23 -6.69 -13.35
N TRP A 131 18.67 -5.60 -12.86
CA TRP A 131 18.43 -5.36 -11.44
C TRP A 131 17.16 -4.54 -11.24
N ILE A 132 16.65 -4.51 -10.01
CA ILE A 132 15.47 -3.71 -9.61
C ILE A 132 15.91 -2.34 -9.12
N PHE A 133 16.92 -2.28 -8.25
CA PHE A 133 17.43 -1.05 -7.64
C PHE A 133 18.91 -0.86 -7.95
N ASP A 134 19.31 0.35 -8.35
CA ASP A 134 20.70 0.77 -8.31
C ASP A 134 21.21 0.82 -6.86
N ILE A 135 22.54 0.87 -6.70
CA ILE A 135 23.18 0.82 -5.38
C ILE A 135 22.73 1.99 -4.50
N GLU A 136 22.66 3.19 -5.05
CA GLU A 136 22.32 4.38 -4.26
C GLU A 136 20.89 4.33 -3.75
N CYS A 137 19.95 3.95 -4.62
CA CYS A 137 18.55 3.75 -4.26
C CYS A 137 18.39 2.67 -3.19
N ALA A 138 19.08 1.52 -3.36
CA ALA A 138 19.06 0.45 -2.37
C ALA A 138 19.57 0.91 -1.00
N ILE A 139 20.70 1.60 -0.95
CA ILE A 139 21.26 2.13 0.31
C ILE A 139 20.25 3.06 0.99
N ARG A 140 19.58 3.96 0.25
CA ARG A 140 18.58 4.87 0.80
C ARG A 140 17.39 4.10 1.39
N ILE A 141 16.88 3.10 0.67
CA ILE A 141 15.78 2.25 1.14
C ILE A 141 16.16 1.57 2.46
N PHE A 142 17.30 0.91 2.52
CA PHE A 142 17.73 0.18 3.72
C PHE A 142 18.07 1.08 4.91
N LYS A 143 18.52 2.31 4.68
CA LYS A 143 18.67 3.32 5.74
C LYS A 143 17.33 3.69 6.35
N ILE A 144 16.30 3.89 5.51
CA ILE A 144 14.95 4.21 5.98
C ILE A 144 14.36 3.03 6.74
N LEU A 145 14.48 1.82 6.21
CA LEU A 145 13.99 0.60 6.89
C LEU A 145 14.66 0.39 8.25
N ALA A 146 15.96 0.59 8.34
CA ALA A 146 16.68 0.50 9.61
C ALA A 146 16.22 1.57 10.61
N ALA A 147 15.98 2.80 10.15
CA ALA A 147 15.47 3.88 11.00
C ALA A 147 14.05 3.60 11.52
N ILE A 148 13.17 3.00 10.69
CA ILE A 148 11.83 2.57 11.11
C ILE A 148 11.94 1.49 12.19
N ASN A 149 12.74 0.44 11.95
CA ASN A 149 12.91 -0.65 12.92
C ASN A 149 13.47 -0.18 14.27
N GLU A 150 14.32 0.84 14.29
CA GLU A 150 14.81 1.43 15.55
C GLU A 150 13.69 2.20 16.28
N LEU A 151 12.80 2.86 15.56
CA LEU A 151 11.67 3.58 16.16
C LEU A 151 10.67 2.62 16.79
N ASP A 152 10.36 1.50 16.12
CA ASP A 152 9.43 0.48 16.61
C ASP A 152 9.92 -0.23 17.87
N ASN A 153 11.25 -0.23 18.12
CA ASN A 153 11.88 -0.87 19.27
C ASN A 153 12.18 0.11 20.44
N SER A 154 11.82 1.39 20.31
CA SER A 154 12.07 2.44 21.31
C SER A 154 10.81 2.74 22.14
#